data_7e64f6b9e864bd6b47a3cbdc973703d5
#
_entry.id   7e64f6b9e864bd6b47a3cbdc973703d5
#
_cell.length_a   1.000
_cell.length_b   1.000
_cell.length_c   1.000
_cell.angle_alpha   90.00
_cell.angle_beta   90.00
_cell.angle_gamma   90.00
#
_symmetry.space_group_name_H-M   'P 1'
#
loop_
_entity.id
_entity.type
_entity.pdbx_description
1 polymer ?
#
loop_
_entity_poly.entity_id
_entity_poly.type
_entity_poly.pdbx_seq_one_letter_code
_entity_poly.pdbx_strand_id
1 'polypeptide(L)'
;DNLVAIIDRNRLQISGTTEEVMSLESMRDRWTAFGWDVLEMNGDEMEDIIRTFRSIDYTNKKPHLLISHTTKGKGVSYMEGIAKWHHGVPTAEQYEEAVREISERIEKLEKGNNGK
;
A
#
# COMPACT_ATOMS: atom_id res chain seq x y z
N ASP A 1 7.42 -2.71 22.54
CA ASP A 1 8.36 -3.58 21.86
C ASP A 1 7.70 -4.75 21.10
N ASN A 2 6.41 -4.98 21.30
CA ASN A 2 5.62 -6.02 20.60
C ASN A 2 4.48 -5.45 19.75
N LEU A 3 4.42 -4.14 19.56
CA LEU A 3 3.43 -3.48 18.72
C LEU A 3 4.02 -3.21 17.34
N VAL A 4 3.31 -3.66 16.32
CA VAL A 4 3.56 -3.30 14.91
C VAL A 4 2.34 -2.57 14.38
N ALA A 5 2.51 -1.33 13.97
CA ALA A 5 1.49 -0.54 13.29
C ALA A 5 1.83 -0.42 11.80
N ILE A 6 0.82 -0.35 10.96
CA ILE A 6 0.99 -0.15 9.52
C ILE A 6 0.20 1.08 9.10
N ILE A 7 0.85 1.99 8.38
CA ILE A 7 0.17 3.10 7.71
C ILE A 7 0.08 2.77 6.22
N ASP A 8 -1.14 2.65 5.71
CA ASP A 8 -1.39 2.64 4.27
C ASP A 8 -1.20 4.05 3.71
N ARG A 9 -0.03 4.29 3.11
CA ARG A 9 0.38 5.58 2.58
C ARG A 9 0.09 5.67 1.08
N ASN A 10 -1.17 5.73 0.69
CA ASN A 10 -1.60 5.83 -0.70
C ASN A 10 -1.63 7.27 -1.25
N ARG A 11 -1.28 8.27 -0.43
CA ARG A 11 -1.18 9.70 -0.76
C ARG A 11 -2.48 10.38 -1.19
N LEU A 12 -3.61 9.70 -1.02
CA LEU A 12 -4.92 10.23 -1.37
C LEU A 12 -5.84 10.30 -0.15
N GLN A 13 -6.77 11.20 -0.21
CA GLN A 13 -7.92 11.30 0.68
C GLN A 13 -9.16 11.70 -0.14
N ILE A 14 -10.31 11.80 0.51
CA ILE A 14 -11.63 12.03 -0.13
C ILE A 14 -11.59 13.15 -1.18
N SER A 15 -10.94 14.29 -0.88
CA SER A 15 -11.02 15.51 -1.69
C SER A 15 -9.80 15.77 -2.58
N GLY A 16 -8.76 14.92 -2.54
CA GLY A 16 -7.56 15.12 -3.35
C GLY A 16 -6.33 14.42 -2.79
N THR A 17 -5.15 14.92 -3.14
CA THR A 17 -3.91 14.42 -2.58
C THR A 17 -3.74 14.87 -1.13
N THR A 18 -3.07 14.05 -0.32
CA THR A 18 -2.78 14.44 1.08
C THR A 18 -1.96 15.71 1.15
N GLU A 19 -1.06 15.94 0.20
CA GLU A 19 -0.19 17.12 0.20
C GLU A 19 -0.92 18.42 -0.12
N GLU A 20 -1.95 18.36 -0.96
CA GLU A 20 -2.78 19.53 -1.28
C GLU A 20 -3.74 19.91 -0.15
N VAL A 21 -4.25 18.90 0.56
CA VAL A 21 -5.26 19.14 1.61
C VAL A 21 -4.62 19.40 2.96
N MET A 22 -3.69 18.55 3.39
CA MET A 22 -2.89 18.73 4.60
C MET A 22 -1.66 17.84 4.52
N SER A 23 -0.48 18.43 4.30
CA SER A 23 0.76 17.68 4.20
C SER A 23 1.08 16.87 5.46
N LEU A 24 1.37 15.59 5.26
CA LEU A 24 1.76 14.67 6.32
C LEU A 24 3.28 14.42 6.35
N GLU A 25 4.05 15.03 5.45
CA GLU A 25 5.51 14.84 5.37
C GLU A 25 6.27 15.65 6.46
N SER A 26 7.38 15.21 7.05
CA SER A 26 7.89 13.85 6.89
C SER A 26 7.26 12.92 7.93
N MET A 27 6.53 11.92 7.46
CA MET A 27 5.87 10.96 8.36
C MET A 27 6.90 10.14 9.15
N ARG A 28 7.97 9.69 8.49
CA ARG A 28 9.08 8.99 9.13
C ARG A 28 9.65 9.77 10.30
N ASP A 29 9.98 11.06 10.09
CA ASP A 29 10.63 11.87 11.12
C ASP A 29 9.72 12.09 12.33
N ARG A 30 8.44 12.34 12.09
CA ARG A 30 7.44 12.51 13.16
C ARG A 30 7.33 11.27 14.03
N TRP A 31 7.17 10.09 13.44
CA TRP A 31 7.05 8.85 14.20
C TRP A 31 8.35 8.45 14.88
N THR A 32 9.49 8.71 14.25
CA THR A 32 10.81 8.53 14.89
C THR A 32 10.96 9.43 16.11
N ALA A 33 10.50 10.68 16.04
CA ALA A 33 10.51 11.61 17.19
C ALA A 33 9.63 11.14 18.34
N PHE A 34 8.56 10.38 18.06
CA PHE A 34 7.73 9.72 19.09
C PHE A 34 8.35 8.41 19.63
N GLY A 35 9.55 8.05 19.21
CA GLY A 35 10.27 6.88 19.71
C GLY A 35 9.97 5.58 19.01
N TRP A 36 9.28 5.61 17.86
CA TRP A 36 9.02 4.43 17.04
C TRP A 36 10.23 4.05 16.20
N ASP A 37 10.40 2.76 15.96
CA ASP A 37 11.27 2.24 14.92
C ASP A 37 10.49 2.20 13.60
N VAL A 38 10.95 2.99 12.61
CA VAL A 38 10.17 3.25 11.39
C VAL A 38 10.83 2.59 10.19
N LEU A 39 10.10 1.68 9.56
CA LEU A 39 10.47 1.02 8.31
C LEU A 39 9.53 1.49 7.19
N GLU A 40 9.99 1.41 5.96
CA GLU A 40 9.18 1.71 4.77
C GLU A 40 9.20 0.55 3.80
N MET A 41 8.09 0.33 3.12
CA MET A 41 7.95 -0.75 2.13
C MET A 41 7.10 -0.31 0.95
N ASN A 42 7.33 -0.94 -0.19
CA ASN A 42 6.38 -0.91 -1.29
C ASN A 42 5.24 -1.89 -0.97
N GLY A 43 4.08 -1.35 -0.59
CA GLY A 43 2.91 -2.14 -0.22
C GLY A 43 2.20 -2.81 -1.39
N ASP A 44 2.60 -2.50 -2.63
CA ASP A 44 2.09 -3.13 -3.85
C ASP A 44 2.92 -4.37 -4.25
N GLU A 45 4.06 -4.65 -3.55
CA GLU A 45 4.99 -5.74 -3.88
C GLU A 45 5.14 -6.72 -2.70
N MET A 46 4.65 -7.94 -2.88
CA MET A 46 4.62 -8.96 -1.82
C MET A 46 6.03 -9.31 -1.30
N GLU A 47 7.03 -9.36 -2.17
CA GLU A 47 8.41 -9.65 -1.78
C GLU A 47 8.97 -8.58 -0.86
N ASP A 48 8.67 -7.30 -1.12
CA ASP A 48 9.11 -6.18 -0.30
C ASP A 48 8.41 -6.18 1.06
N ILE A 49 7.09 -6.47 1.07
CA ILE A 49 6.32 -6.63 2.31
C ILE A 49 6.97 -7.71 3.19
N ILE A 50 7.18 -8.91 2.64
CA ILE A 50 7.77 -10.03 3.39
C ILE A 50 9.17 -9.67 3.90
N ARG A 51 10.01 -9.06 3.06
CA ARG A 51 11.36 -8.63 3.41
C ARG A 51 11.32 -7.64 4.60
N THR A 52 10.45 -6.64 4.53
CA THR A 52 10.33 -5.61 5.55
C THR A 52 9.85 -6.19 6.87
N PHE A 53 8.84 -7.07 6.88
CA PHE A 53 8.41 -7.73 8.12
C PHE A 53 9.50 -8.59 8.75
N ARG A 54 10.31 -9.28 7.94
CA ARG A 54 11.44 -10.10 8.42
C ARG A 54 12.60 -9.26 8.97
N SER A 55 12.68 -7.98 8.60
CA SER A 55 13.74 -7.06 9.08
C SER A 55 13.42 -6.37 10.39
N ILE A 56 12.22 -6.58 10.96
CA ILE A 56 11.84 -5.98 12.25
C ILE A 56 12.75 -6.49 13.37
N ASP A 57 13.41 -5.57 14.07
CA ASP A 57 14.24 -5.87 15.24
C ASP A 57 13.42 -5.78 16.53
N TYR A 58 12.84 -6.88 16.95
CA TYR A 58 12.08 -6.96 18.21
C TYR A 58 12.95 -6.84 19.48
N THR A 59 14.29 -6.74 19.36
CA THR A 59 15.20 -6.59 20.51
C THR A 59 15.45 -5.14 20.90
N ASN A 60 15.13 -4.19 20.02
CA ASN A 60 15.38 -2.75 20.21
C ASN A 60 14.43 -2.08 21.23
N LYS A 61 13.42 -2.82 21.73
CA LYS A 61 12.43 -2.39 22.74
C LYS A 61 11.58 -1.17 22.31
N LYS A 62 11.42 -0.97 21.03
CA LYS A 62 10.56 0.09 20.46
C LYS A 62 9.31 -0.51 19.84
N PRO A 63 8.20 0.22 19.77
CA PRO A 63 7.13 -0.11 18.85
C PRO A 63 7.60 0.12 17.41
N HIS A 64 7.07 -0.66 16.47
CA HIS A 64 7.46 -0.61 15.06
C HIS A 64 6.36 0.00 14.21
N LEU A 65 6.73 0.92 13.33
CA LEU A 65 5.83 1.47 12.32
C LEU A 65 6.32 1.07 10.93
N LEU A 66 5.42 0.48 10.14
CA LEU A 66 5.65 0.20 8.73
C LEU A 66 4.87 1.21 7.90
N ILE A 67 5.55 2.08 7.16
CA ILE A 67 4.93 2.97 6.18
C ILE A 67 4.84 2.21 4.87
N SER A 68 3.64 1.78 4.53
CA SER A 68 3.36 1.00 3.32
C SER A 68 2.96 1.95 2.20
N HIS A 69 3.86 2.19 1.25
CA HIS A 69 3.57 2.98 0.06
C HIS A 69 2.74 2.13 -0.90
N THR A 70 1.50 2.53 -1.13
CA THR A 70 0.53 1.80 -1.95
C THR A 70 -0.05 2.69 -3.04
N THR A 71 -0.63 2.07 -4.04
CA THR A 71 -1.43 2.75 -5.06
C THR A 71 -2.90 2.45 -4.82
N LYS A 72 -3.70 3.48 -4.52
CA LYS A 72 -5.16 3.31 -4.38
C LYS A 72 -5.73 2.71 -5.65
N GLY A 73 -6.55 1.65 -5.53
CA GLY A 73 -7.17 0.96 -6.67
C GLY A 73 -6.21 0.07 -7.46
N LYS A 74 -5.06 -0.31 -6.88
CA LYS A 74 -4.03 -1.14 -7.53
C LYS A 74 -4.59 -2.40 -8.16
N GLY A 75 -4.27 -2.61 -9.44
CA GLY A 75 -4.69 -3.78 -10.21
C GLY A 75 -5.87 -3.53 -11.14
N VAL A 76 -6.50 -2.35 -11.04
CA VAL A 76 -7.60 -1.94 -11.94
C VAL A 76 -7.25 -0.60 -12.56
N SER A 77 -6.96 -0.59 -13.87
CA SER A 77 -6.33 0.54 -14.56
C SER A 77 -7.07 1.87 -14.38
N TYR A 78 -8.40 1.87 -14.47
CA TYR A 78 -9.22 3.07 -14.32
C TYR A 78 -9.43 3.52 -12.87
N MET A 79 -8.97 2.73 -11.88
CA MET A 79 -9.05 3.07 -10.46
C MET A 79 -7.73 3.57 -9.89
N GLU A 80 -6.60 3.20 -10.48
CA GLU A 80 -5.28 3.48 -9.93
C GLU A 80 -5.03 4.98 -9.73
N GLY A 81 -4.71 5.38 -8.52
CA GLY A 81 -4.36 6.75 -8.18
C GLY A 81 -5.50 7.77 -8.23
N ILE A 82 -6.75 7.34 -8.30
CA ILE A 82 -7.91 8.22 -8.47
C ILE A 82 -8.73 8.31 -7.18
N ALA A 83 -8.73 9.49 -6.55
CA ALA A 83 -9.40 9.77 -5.26
C ALA A 83 -10.92 9.48 -5.28
N LYS A 84 -11.58 9.72 -6.41
CA LYS A 84 -13.02 9.47 -6.59
C LYS A 84 -13.46 8.04 -6.23
N TRP A 85 -12.56 7.05 -6.36
CA TRP A 85 -12.84 5.66 -5.99
C TRP A 85 -12.80 5.37 -4.49
N HIS A 86 -12.68 6.42 -3.66
CA HIS A 86 -12.86 6.27 -2.22
C HIS A 86 -14.26 5.76 -1.86
N HIS A 87 -15.28 6.14 -2.62
CA HIS A 87 -16.67 5.64 -2.50
C HIS A 87 -17.39 5.51 -3.85
N GLY A 88 -16.63 5.41 -4.93
CA GLY A 88 -17.22 5.15 -6.24
C GLY A 88 -17.74 3.71 -6.35
N VAL A 89 -18.85 3.55 -7.07
CA VAL A 89 -19.36 2.25 -7.46
C VAL A 89 -19.17 2.11 -8.97
N PRO A 90 -18.52 1.04 -9.45
CA PRO A 90 -18.32 0.83 -10.89
C PRO A 90 -19.65 0.57 -11.61
N THR A 91 -19.74 0.97 -12.88
CA THR A 91 -20.81 0.53 -13.77
C THR A 91 -20.64 -0.96 -14.13
N ALA A 92 -21.62 -1.55 -14.79
CA ALA A 92 -21.52 -2.94 -15.24
C ALA A 92 -20.32 -3.14 -16.20
N GLU A 93 -20.11 -2.23 -17.13
CA GLU A 93 -19.00 -2.29 -18.07
C GLU A 93 -17.63 -2.15 -17.38
N GLN A 94 -17.54 -1.24 -16.42
CA GLN A 94 -16.34 -1.05 -15.61
C GLN A 94 -16.05 -2.30 -14.74
N TYR A 95 -17.09 -2.91 -14.20
CA TYR A 95 -16.94 -4.17 -13.46
C TYR A 95 -16.39 -5.29 -14.33
N GLU A 96 -16.93 -5.48 -15.54
CA GLU A 96 -16.43 -6.49 -16.48
C GLU A 96 -14.96 -6.22 -16.88
N GLU A 97 -14.60 -4.95 -17.10
CA GLU A 97 -13.22 -4.56 -17.39
C GLU A 97 -12.28 -4.88 -16.21
N ALA A 98 -12.67 -4.54 -14.99
CA ALA A 98 -11.87 -4.84 -13.80
C ALA A 98 -11.66 -6.34 -13.61
N VAL A 99 -12.72 -7.15 -13.77
CA VAL A 99 -12.63 -8.62 -13.68
C VAL A 99 -11.68 -9.18 -14.74
N ARG A 100 -11.74 -8.67 -15.96
CA ARG A 100 -10.84 -9.08 -17.03
C ARG A 100 -9.38 -8.77 -16.69
N GLU A 101 -9.07 -7.52 -16.29
CA GLU A 101 -7.70 -7.11 -15.95
C GLU A 101 -7.11 -7.95 -14.81
N ILE A 102 -7.90 -8.20 -13.76
CA ILE A 102 -7.47 -9.02 -12.63
C ILE A 102 -7.25 -10.46 -13.04
N SER A 103 -8.15 -11.04 -13.84
CA SER A 103 -8.03 -12.42 -14.33
C SER A 103 -6.79 -12.61 -15.19
N GLU A 104 -6.51 -11.68 -16.12
CA GLU A 104 -5.29 -11.72 -16.94
C GLU A 104 -4.01 -11.63 -16.09
N ARG A 105 -4.05 -10.85 -15.00
CA ARG A 105 -2.93 -10.76 -14.08
C ARG A 105 -2.71 -12.07 -13.32
N ILE A 106 -3.78 -12.71 -12.84
CA ILE A 106 -3.71 -14.01 -12.17
C ILE A 106 -3.08 -15.05 -13.11
N GLU A 107 -3.57 -15.16 -14.36
CA GLU A 107 -3.02 -16.10 -15.34
C GLU A 107 -1.52 -15.89 -15.62
N LYS A 108 -1.08 -14.62 -15.69
CA LYS A 108 0.35 -14.31 -15.88
C LYS A 108 1.19 -14.78 -14.70
N LEU A 109 0.69 -14.60 -13.47
CA LEU A 109 1.39 -15.06 -12.26
C LEU A 109 1.47 -16.57 -12.18
N GLU A 110 0.40 -17.28 -12.53
CA GLU A 110 0.37 -18.75 -12.54
C GLU A 110 1.32 -19.34 -13.59
N LYS A 111 1.36 -18.75 -14.79
CA LYS A 111 2.27 -19.17 -15.86
C LYS A 111 3.73 -18.91 -15.48
N GLY A 112 4.02 -17.79 -14.79
CA GLY A 112 5.36 -17.46 -14.30
C GLY A 112 5.86 -18.38 -13.17
N ASN A 113 4.97 -18.93 -12.36
CA ASN A 113 5.32 -19.86 -11.28
C ASN A 113 5.52 -21.30 -11.76
N ASN A 114 4.91 -21.71 -12.86
CA ASN A 114 5.03 -23.06 -13.42
C ASN A 114 6.34 -23.26 -14.24
N GLY A 115 7.19 -22.25 -14.32
CA GLY A 115 8.46 -22.29 -15.05
C GLY A 115 9.72 -22.33 -14.15
N LYS A 116 9.56 -22.56 -12.84
CA LYS A 116 10.69 -22.68 -11.90
C LYS A 116 10.74 -24.05 -11.25
#